data_192d1f596846c52f3b29588618f5d614
#
_entry.id   192d1f596846c52f3b29588618f5d614
#
_cell.length_a   1.000
_cell.length_b   1.000
_cell.length_c   1.000
_cell.angle_alpha   90.00
_cell.angle_beta   90.00
_cell.angle_gamma   90.00
#
_symmetry.space_group_name_H-M   'P 1'
#
loop_
_entity.id
_entity.type
_entity.pdbx_description
1 polymer ?
#
loop_
_entity_poly.entity_id
_entity_poly.type
_entity_poly.pdbx_seq_one_letter_code
_entity_poly.pdbx_strand_id
1 'polypeptide(L)'
;LEAASSQHPDENNHIVAPRYIHFLSDTKAYVTDLFSPYITVFDPRTCKITGAIHTGQAPSTGSYNSTEQMAQYDKWVFVNCWSYSNKILVIVSEQDKVVHEIELRSIQPNSLVVDRNGKLWALTDGGYAGSEYGQTEPCLYRIDAATWRVEQEFVFEKEEYPSELCINGAGDVLYFINDGICKMSVTAAHAPVRPLIPNERRHQIYGLGVGPTSGGIYGGDAIDFEQPGVVYRYRDTGQSAELVDSFGVGMLPSAFAFK
;
A
#
# COMPACT_ATOMS: atom_id res chain seq x y z
N LEU A 1 2.36 8.27 19.09
CA LEU A 1 2.47 6.79 19.08
C LEU A 1 3.78 6.31 19.68
N GLU A 2 4.93 6.94 19.43
CA GLU A 2 6.19 6.63 20.12
C GLU A 2 6.08 6.71 21.65
N ALA A 3 5.38 7.74 22.14
CA ALA A 3 5.15 7.89 23.59
C ALA A 3 4.26 6.77 24.14
N ALA A 4 3.33 6.24 23.35
CA ALA A 4 2.49 5.11 23.76
C ALA A 4 3.29 3.80 23.80
N SER A 5 4.17 3.58 22.82
CA SER A 5 5.07 2.41 22.79
C SER A 5 6.00 2.36 24.00
N SER A 6 6.57 3.51 24.41
CA SER A 6 7.46 3.58 25.58
C SER A 6 6.73 3.39 26.91
N GLN A 7 5.43 3.67 26.96
CA GLN A 7 4.61 3.55 28.17
C GLN A 7 4.03 2.14 28.39
N HIS A 8 3.94 1.34 27.33
CA HIS A 8 3.33 0.02 27.36
C HIS A 8 4.19 -1.02 26.62
N PRO A 9 5.40 -1.31 27.12
CA PRO A 9 6.26 -2.31 26.52
C PRO A 9 5.82 -3.73 26.90
N ASP A 10 4.53 -4.01 26.86
CA ASP A 10 4.02 -5.36 27.09
C ASP A 10 3.97 -6.15 25.77
N GLU A 11 3.91 -7.47 25.90
CA GLU A 11 3.97 -8.40 24.78
C GLU A 11 2.86 -8.21 23.76
N ASN A 12 1.82 -7.44 24.07
CA ASN A 12 0.61 -7.33 23.28
C ASN A 12 0.46 -6.00 22.52
N ASN A 13 1.30 -5.01 22.76
CA ASN A 13 1.09 -3.65 22.27
C ASN A 13 2.37 -2.96 21.77
N HIS A 14 3.28 -3.71 21.16
CA HIS A 14 4.48 -3.11 20.61
C HIS A 14 4.24 -2.41 19.29
N ILE A 15 4.62 -1.15 19.24
CA ILE A 15 4.89 -0.42 18.02
C ILE A 15 6.42 -0.37 17.87
N VAL A 16 6.94 -1.12 16.90
CA VAL A 16 8.39 -1.28 16.66
C VAL A 16 8.84 -0.50 15.43
N ALA A 17 8.17 -0.75 14.29
CA ALA A 17 8.41 -0.09 13.02
C ALA A 17 7.05 0.20 12.36
N PRO A 18 6.32 1.23 12.84
CA PRO A 18 4.99 1.56 12.33
C PRO A 18 5.04 1.96 10.86
N ARG A 19 4.06 1.48 10.08
CA ARG A 19 3.99 1.70 8.65
C ARG A 19 2.84 2.63 8.27
N TYR A 20 1.61 2.21 8.48
CA TYR A 20 0.42 2.93 8.07
C TYR A 20 -0.57 3.07 9.21
N ILE A 21 -1.35 4.14 9.16
CA ILE A 21 -2.47 4.39 10.08
C ILE A 21 -3.75 4.38 9.24
N HIS A 22 -4.72 3.59 9.68
CA HIS A 22 -6.06 3.56 9.09
C HIS A 22 -7.12 3.95 10.11
N PHE A 23 -7.84 5.02 9.84
CA PHE A 23 -8.89 5.53 10.72
C PHE A 23 -10.22 4.85 10.38
N LEU A 24 -10.78 4.13 11.36
CA LEU A 24 -12.08 3.47 11.26
C LEU A 24 -13.20 4.40 11.73
N SER A 25 -12.92 5.24 12.71
CA SER A 25 -13.81 6.25 13.26
C SER A 25 -13.01 7.29 14.03
N ASP A 26 -13.67 8.31 14.58
CA ASP A 26 -13.04 9.31 15.46
C ASP A 26 -12.42 8.69 16.73
N THR A 27 -12.83 7.48 17.10
CA THR A 27 -12.41 6.82 18.35
C THR A 27 -11.65 5.53 18.13
N LYS A 28 -11.44 5.11 16.87
CA LYS A 28 -10.76 3.86 16.56
C LYS A 28 -9.93 3.94 15.30
N ALA A 29 -8.68 3.55 15.40
CA ALA A 29 -7.78 3.41 14.26
C ALA A 29 -6.84 2.22 14.47
N TYR A 30 -6.28 1.73 13.36
CA TYR A 30 -5.29 0.68 13.30
C TYR A 30 -3.94 1.25 12.89
N VAL A 31 -2.85 0.69 13.46
CA VAL A 31 -1.48 0.93 13.03
C VAL A 31 -0.86 -0.40 12.65
N THR A 32 -0.42 -0.52 11.41
CA THR A 32 0.38 -1.65 10.95
C THR A 32 1.84 -1.49 11.34
N ASP A 33 2.56 -2.60 11.43
CA ASP A 33 3.94 -2.63 11.85
C ASP A 33 4.73 -3.70 11.10
N LEU A 34 5.96 -3.36 10.72
CA LEU A 34 6.81 -4.25 9.95
C LEU A 34 7.41 -5.39 10.80
N PHE A 35 7.71 -5.11 12.07
CA PHE A 35 8.44 -6.01 12.96
C PHE A 35 7.66 -6.42 14.22
N SER A 36 6.37 -6.11 14.25
CA SER A 36 5.48 -6.55 15.34
C SER A 36 4.56 -7.68 14.89
N PRO A 37 4.29 -8.68 15.74
CA PRO A 37 3.26 -9.68 15.49
C PRO A 37 1.83 -9.15 15.59
N TYR A 38 1.68 -7.85 15.84
CA TYR A 38 0.38 -7.23 16.07
C TYR A 38 0.15 -6.00 15.21
N ILE A 39 -1.09 -5.82 14.79
CA ILE A 39 -1.65 -4.54 14.37
C ILE A 39 -2.18 -3.87 15.63
N THR A 40 -1.70 -2.67 15.94
CA THR A 40 -2.12 -1.93 17.13
C THR A 40 -3.46 -1.25 16.91
N VAL A 41 -4.37 -1.38 17.85
CA VAL A 41 -5.64 -0.66 17.90
C VAL A 41 -5.53 0.50 18.89
N PHE A 42 -5.90 1.71 18.48
CA PHE A 42 -5.83 2.88 19.36
C PHE A 42 -7.00 3.85 19.17
N ASP A 43 -7.25 4.68 20.17
CA ASP A 43 -8.19 5.80 20.08
C ASP A 43 -7.45 7.07 19.61
N PRO A 44 -7.74 7.60 18.41
CA PRO A 44 -7.06 8.77 17.86
C PRO A 44 -7.19 10.05 18.69
N ARG A 45 -8.30 10.21 19.43
CA ARG A 45 -8.54 11.40 20.26
C ARG A 45 -7.67 11.45 21.51
N THR A 46 -7.34 10.28 22.05
CA THR A 46 -6.57 10.15 23.30
C THR A 46 -5.16 9.65 23.07
N CYS A 47 -4.85 9.15 21.85
CA CYS A 47 -3.62 8.46 21.49
C CYS A 47 -3.31 7.25 22.37
N LYS A 48 -4.33 6.65 23.01
CA LYS A 48 -4.17 5.47 23.86
C LYS A 48 -4.36 4.20 23.07
N ILE A 49 -3.48 3.23 23.28
CA ILE A 49 -3.64 1.87 22.77
C ILE A 49 -4.83 1.22 23.50
N THR A 50 -5.75 0.66 22.75
CA THR A 50 -6.98 0.04 23.23
C THR A 50 -7.05 -1.46 22.95
N GLY A 51 -6.16 -1.98 22.11
CA GLY A 51 -6.09 -3.40 21.76
C GLY A 51 -4.99 -3.71 20.76
N ALA A 52 -4.92 -4.98 20.40
CA ALA A 52 -4.00 -5.49 19.39
C ALA A 52 -4.61 -6.68 18.64
N ILE A 53 -4.26 -6.82 17.36
CA ILE A 53 -4.74 -7.90 16.49
C ILE A 53 -3.51 -8.71 16.06
N HIS A 54 -3.46 -10.00 16.41
CA HIS A 54 -2.37 -10.89 16.00
C HIS A 54 -2.43 -11.18 14.51
N THR A 55 -1.28 -11.07 13.82
CA THR A 55 -1.20 -11.13 12.34
C THR A 55 -1.02 -12.53 11.76
N GLY A 56 -0.96 -13.57 12.60
CA GLY A 56 -0.68 -14.94 12.14
C GLY A 56 0.79 -15.21 11.91
N GLN A 57 1.12 -16.11 10.98
CA GLN A 57 2.49 -16.55 10.71
C GLN A 57 2.86 -16.35 9.24
N ALA A 58 4.11 -16.00 8.98
CA ALA A 58 4.68 -15.88 7.64
C ALA A 58 5.95 -16.74 7.49
N PRO A 59 6.29 -17.17 6.26
CA PRO A 59 7.51 -17.95 6.00
C PRO A 59 8.80 -17.25 6.41
N SER A 60 8.91 -15.96 6.16
CA SER A 60 10.12 -15.17 6.39
C SER A 60 10.43 -14.90 7.87
N THR A 61 9.40 -14.74 8.69
CA THR A 61 9.56 -14.48 10.13
C THR A 61 9.39 -15.74 10.97
N GLY A 62 8.67 -16.75 10.47
CA GLY A 62 8.29 -17.96 11.18
C GLY A 62 7.24 -17.77 12.28
N SER A 63 6.91 -16.53 12.65
CA SER A 63 6.08 -16.23 13.81
C SER A 63 4.99 -15.18 13.58
N TYR A 64 5.11 -14.29 12.60
CA TYR A 64 4.11 -13.24 12.33
C TYR A 64 4.16 -12.78 10.87
N ASN A 65 3.09 -12.11 10.41
CA ASN A 65 3.08 -11.41 9.14
C ASN A 65 3.50 -9.94 9.33
N SER A 66 4.50 -9.49 8.57
CA SER A 66 4.87 -8.07 8.47
C SER A 66 3.78 -7.31 7.75
N THR A 67 3.14 -6.36 8.41
CA THR A 67 1.98 -5.66 7.86
C THR A 67 2.32 -4.26 7.34
N GLU A 68 1.74 -3.89 6.21
CA GLU A 68 1.96 -2.63 5.50
C GLU A 68 0.65 -1.85 5.34
N GLN A 69 0.21 -1.61 4.12
CA GLN A 69 -0.97 -0.81 3.82
C GLN A 69 -2.29 -1.48 4.22
N MET A 70 -3.30 -0.64 4.38
CA MET A 70 -4.67 -1.06 4.68
C MET A 70 -5.64 -0.39 3.71
N ALA A 71 -6.68 -1.15 3.35
CA ALA A 71 -7.84 -0.64 2.61
C ALA A 71 -9.13 -1.16 3.26
N GLN A 72 -10.21 -0.40 3.19
CA GLN A 72 -11.47 -0.77 3.83
C GLN A 72 -12.62 -0.85 2.83
N TYR A 73 -13.43 -1.88 2.99
CA TYR A 73 -14.73 -2.02 2.33
C TYR A 73 -15.78 -2.45 3.38
N ASP A 74 -16.75 -1.59 3.64
CA ASP A 74 -17.75 -1.81 4.70
C ASP A 74 -17.06 -2.08 6.06
N LYS A 75 -17.35 -3.18 6.72
CA LYS A 75 -16.72 -3.62 7.97
C LYS A 75 -15.39 -4.37 7.81
N TRP A 76 -14.99 -4.65 6.58
CA TRP A 76 -13.79 -5.40 6.27
C TRP A 76 -12.60 -4.48 6.08
N VAL A 77 -11.53 -4.69 6.84
CA VAL A 77 -10.23 -4.05 6.64
C VAL A 77 -9.28 -5.08 6.07
N PHE A 78 -8.76 -4.80 4.90
CA PHE A 78 -7.75 -5.60 4.22
C PHE A 78 -6.38 -5.06 4.57
N VAL A 79 -5.45 -5.96 4.91
CA VAL A 79 -4.09 -5.60 5.29
C VAL A 79 -3.13 -6.48 4.50
N ASN A 80 -2.28 -5.88 3.68
CA ASN A 80 -1.28 -6.65 2.96
C ASN A 80 -0.12 -7.05 3.88
N CYS A 81 0.37 -8.26 3.68
CA CYS A 81 1.51 -8.84 4.38
C CYS A 81 2.73 -8.80 3.47
N TRP A 82 3.62 -7.87 3.73
CA TRP A 82 4.87 -7.74 2.98
C TRP A 82 5.92 -8.77 3.49
N SER A 83 7.20 -8.61 3.14
CA SER A 83 8.29 -9.45 3.63
C SER A 83 8.16 -10.94 3.24
N TYR A 84 8.07 -11.17 1.92
CA TYR A 84 7.97 -12.49 1.28
C TYR A 84 6.70 -13.29 1.59
N SER A 85 5.74 -12.70 2.26
CA SER A 85 4.40 -13.25 2.36
C SER A 85 3.63 -13.05 1.05
N ASN A 86 2.63 -13.90 0.83
CA ASN A 86 1.69 -13.78 -0.29
C ASN A 86 0.26 -13.55 0.18
N LYS A 87 0.09 -12.98 1.39
CA LYS A 87 -1.20 -12.91 2.05
C LYS A 87 -1.74 -11.49 2.15
N ILE A 88 -3.07 -11.41 2.12
CA ILE A 88 -3.84 -10.25 2.57
C ILE A 88 -4.72 -10.73 3.71
N LEU A 89 -4.58 -10.12 4.89
CA LEU A 89 -5.45 -10.41 6.03
C LEU A 89 -6.78 -9.69 5.85
N VAL A 90 -7.87 -10.35 6.19
CA VAL A 90 -9.22 -9.77 6.27
C VAL A 90 -9.62 -9.66 7.72
N ILE A 91 -9.76 -8.42 8.19
CA ILE A 91 -10.12 -8.10 9.57
C ILE A 91 -11.57 -7.62 9.60
N VAL A 92 -12.38 -8.18 10.50
CA VAL A 92 -13.67 -7.60 10.83
C VAL A 92 -13.47 -6.51 11.87
N SER A 93 -13.69 -5.25 11.46
CA SER A 93 -13.35 -4.07 12.28
C SER A 93 -14.19 -3.93 13.56
N GLU A 94 -15.38 -4.53 13.59
CA GLU A 94 -16.26 -4.53 14.77
C GLU A 94 -15.74 -5.42 15.92
N GLN A 95 -14.92 -6.44 15.58
CA GLN A 95 -14.41 -7.43 16.54
C GLN A 95 -12.90 -7.39 16.73
N ASP A 96 -12.17 -6.58 15.92
CA ASP A 96 -10.70 -6.53 15.89
C ASP A 96 -10.06 -7.91 15.68
N LYS A 97 -10.57 -8.65 14.71
CA LYS A 97 -10.18 -10.04 14.51
C LYS A 97 -9.92 -10.34 13.03
N VAL A 98 -8.81 -11.03 12.75
CA VAL A 98 -8.57 -11.67 11.45
C VAL A 98 -9.56 -12.82 11.29
N VAL A 99 -10.34 -12.79 10.23
CA VAL A 99 -11.37 -13.81 9.92
C VAL A 99 -11.06 -14.61 8.67
N HIS A 100 -10.16 -14.11 7.83
CA HIS A 100 -9.76 -14.78 6.59
C HIS A 100 -8.38 -14.31 6.16
N GLU A 101 -7.70 -15.14 5.38
CA GLU A 101 -6.47 -14.82 4.68
C GLU A 101 -6.70 -15.06 3.18
N ILE A 102 -6.50 -14.04 2.36
CA ILE A 102 -6.51 -14.18 0.90
C ILE A 102 -5.09 -14.52 0.48
N GLU A 103 -4.89 -15.69 -0.10
CA GLU A 103 -3.59 -16.11 -0.64
C GLU A 103 -3.48 -15.68 -2.11
N LEU A 104 -2.38 -15.03 -2.44
CA LEU A 104 -2.03 -14.60 -3.78
C LEU A 104 -1.01 -15.56 -4.40
N ARG A 105 -0.96 -15.62 -5.72
CA ARG A 105 0.09 -16.39 -6.43
C ARG A 105 1.46 -15.72 -6.33
N SER A 106 1.48 -14.38 -6.36
CA SER A 106 2.69 -13.55 -6.26
C SER A 106 2.95 -13.13 -4.82
N ILE A 107 4.23 -13.07 -4.46
CA ILE A 107 4.68 -12.65 -3.12
C ILE A 107 4.84 -11.13 -3.01
N GLN A 108 4.98 -10.65 -1.78
CA GLN A 108 5.20 -9.25 -1.40
C GLN A 108 4.11 -8.29 -1.91
N PRO A 109 2.85 -8.46 -1.48
CA PRO A 109 1.85 -7.41 -1.68
C PRO A 109 2.31 -6.14 -0.95
N ASN A 110 2.47 -5.04 -1.70
CA ASN A 110 3.04 -3.80 -1.19
C ASN A 110 2.01 -2.67 -1.05
N SER A 111 0.91 -2.72 -1.78
CA SER A 111 -0.11 -1.66 -1.73
C SER A 111 -1.52 -2.13 -2.06
N LEU A 112 -2.51 -1.49 -1.44
CA LEU A 112 -3.93 -1.82 -1.55
C LEU A 112 -4.79 -0.58 -1.76
N VAL A 113 -5.82 -0.69 -2.61
CA VAL A 113 -6.91 0.30 -2.69
C VAL A 113 -8.24 -0.39 -2.94
N VAL A 114 -9.35 0.26 -2.57
CA VAL A 114 -10.70 -0.21 -2.93
C VAL A 114 -11.31 0.76 -3.93
N ASP A 115 -11.87 0.23 -5.01
CA ASP A 115 -12.52 1.03 -6.06
C ASP A 115 -14.00 1.29 -5.77
N ARG A 116 -14.61 2.18 -6.55
CA ARG A 116 -16.03 2.53 -6.43
C ARG A 116 -17.01 1.39 -6.69
N ASN A 117 -16.56 0.29 -7.26
CA ASN A 117 -17.37 -0.89 -7.56
C ASN A 117 -17.24 -1.97 -6.45
N GLY A 118 -16.58 -1.65 -5.33
CA GLY A 118 -16.32 -2.58 -4.24
C GLY A 118 -15.29 -3.65 -4.61
N LYS A 119 -14.34 -3.35 -5.47
CA LYS A 119 -13.21 -4.23 -5.77
C LYS A 119 -11.97 -3.77 -5.01
N LEU A 120 -11.37 -4.70 -4.31
CA LEU A 120 -10.04 -4.54 -3.72
C LEU A 120 -9.01 -4.78 -4.83
N TRP A 121 -8.11 -3.83 -4.99
CA TRP A 121 -6.95 -3.94 -5.84
C TRP A 121 -5.70 -4.10 -4.99
N ALA A 122 -4.88 -5.09 -5.31
CA ALA A 122 -3.66 -5.41 -4.59
C ALA A 122 -2.50 -5.51 -5.57
N LEU A 123 -1.42 -4.81 -5.30
CA LEU A 123 -0.20 -4.83 -6.09
C LEU A 123 0.89 -5.61 -5.35
N THR A 124 1.59 -6.50 -6.07
CA THR A 124 2.73 -7.24 -5.57
C THR A 124 3.97 -6.91 -6.38
N ASP A 125 5.16 -6.88 -5.77
CA ASP A 125 6.43 -6.70 -6.47
C ASP A 125 7.14 -8.02 -6.84
N GLY A 126 6.63 -9.15 -6.33
CA GLY A 126 7.13 -10.48 -6.65
C GLY A 126 8.44 -10.88 -5.95
N GLY A 127 8.98 -10.02 -5.10
CA GLY A 127 10.29 -10.24 -4.46
C GLY A 127 11.46 -9.98 -5.41
N TYR A 128 12.64 -10.50 -5.10
CA TYR A 128 13.83 -10.25 -5.91
C TYR A 128 14.64 -11.51 -6.19
N ALA A 129 15.40 -11.48 -7.28
CA ALA A 129 16.25 -12.58 -7.71
C ALA A 129 17.32 -12.91 -6.64
N GLY A 130 17.49 -14.18 -6.33
CA GLY A 130 18.46 -14.67 -5.35
C GLY A 130 17.98 -14.64 -3.90
N SER A 131 16.74 -14.25 -3.66
CA SER A 131 16.12 -14.41 -2.34
C SER A 131 15.95 -15.88 -1.97
N GLU A 132 16.22 -16.22 -0.71
CA GLU A 132 15.97 -17.58 -0.19
C GLU A 132 14.48 -17.97 -0.18
N TYR A 133 13.57 -16.98 -0.24
CA TYR A 133 12.13 -17.17 -0.31
C TYR A 133 11.61 -17.26 -1.75
N GLY A 134 12.51 -17.19 -2.74
CA GLY A 134 12.16 -17.21 -4.15
C GLY A 134 11.75 -15.84 -4.70
N GLN A 135 11.38 -15.87 -5.97
CA GLN A 135 10.85 -14.73 -6.72
C GLN A 135 9.70 -15.21 -7.61
N THR A 136 8.62 -14.47 -7.62
CA THR A 136 7.46 -14.69 -8.50
C THR A 136 7.34 -13.54 -9.51
N GLU A 137 6.49 -13.69 -10.53
CA GLU A 137 6.11 -12.55 -11.35
C GLU A 137 5.26 -11.58 -10.54
N PRO A 138 5.57 -10.28 -10.59
CA PRO A 138 4.73 -9.24 -9.99
C PRO A 138 3.32 -9.28 -10.59
N CYS A 139 2.34 -8.83 -9.83
CA CYS A 139 0.96 -8.88 -10.28
C CYS A 139 0.09 -7.80 -9.65
N LEU A 140 -0.82 -7.24 -10.44
CA LEU A 140 -1.92 -6.44 -9.94
C LEU A 140 -3.18 -7.31 -9.93
N TYR A 141 -3.77 -7.49 -8.76
CA TYR A 141 -4.95 -8.32 -8.54
C TYR A 141 -6.20 -7.44 -8.46
N ARG A 142 -7.29 -7.89 -9.08
CA ARG A 142 -8.64 -7.43 -8.79
C ARG A 142 -9.39 -8.51 -8.02
N ILE A 143 -9.84 -8.16 -6.82
CA ILE A 143 -10.46 -9.06 -5.85
C ILE A 143 -11.84 -8.50 -5.50
N ASP A 144 -12.86 -9.33 -5.45
CA ASP A 144 -14.17 -8.93 -4.96
C ASP A 144 -14.09 -8.73 -3.43
N ALA A 145 -14.29 -7.49 -2.96
CA ALA A 145 -14.11 -7.14 -1.56
C ALA A 145 -15.19 -7.73 -0.63
N ALA A 146 -16.34 -8.14 -1.16
CA ALA A 146 -17.40 -8.75 -0.37
C ALA A 146 -17.24 -10.27 -0.22
N THR A 147 -16.66 -10.94 -1.23
CA THR A 147 -16.52 -12.41 -1.27
C THR A 147 -15.08 -12.88 -1.15
N TRP A 148 -14.10 -11.95 -1.22
CA TRP A 148 -12.65 -12.16 -1.12
C TRP A 148 -12.07 -13.03 -2.24
N ARG A 149 -12.78 -13.14 -3.36
CA ARG A 149 -12.37 -13.96 -4.49
C ARG A 149 -11.54 -13.14 -5.46
N VAL A 150 -10.38 -13.65 -5.85
CA VAL A 150 -9.60 -13.11 -6.97
C VAL A 150 -10.42 -13.27 -8.26
N GLU A 151 -10.72 -12.18 -8.94
CA GLU A 151 -11.48 -12.15 -10.20
C GLU A 151 -10.57 -12.03 -11.42
N GLN A 152 -9.45 -11.33 -11.26
CA GLN A 152 -8.52 -11.06 -12.36
C GLN A 152 -7.10 -10.83 -11.85
N GLU A 153 -6.13 -11.27 -12.64
CA GLU A 153 -4.70 -11.09 -12.44
C GLU A 153 -4.11 -10.37 -13.65
N PHE A 154 -3.34 -9.32 -13.40
CA PHE A 154 -2.56 -8.59 -14.40
C PHE A 154 -1.09 -8.82 -14.07
N VAL A 155 -0.48 -9.76 -14.79
CA VAL A 155 0.89 -10.22 -14.54
C VAL A 155 1.86 -9.32 -15.27
N PHE A 156 2.93 -8.91 -14.58
CA PHE A 156 4.06 -8.15 -15.12
C PHE A 156 5.27 -9.07 -15.35
N GLU A 157 6.26 -8.58 -16.06
CA GLU A 157 7.51 -9.31 -16.25
C GLU A 157 8.27 -9.43 -14.93
N LYS A 158 9.04 -10.48 -14.78
CA LYS A 158 9.70 -10.84 -13.51
C LYS A 158 10.75 -9.82 -13.03
N GLU A 159 11.26 -9.02 -13.94
CA GLU A 159 12.24 -7.96 -13.71
C GLU A 159 11.59 -6.59 -13.42
N GLU A 160 10.26 -6.51 -13.48
CA GLU A 160 9.51 -5.31 -13.11
C GLU A 160 9.24 -5.33 -11.59
N TYR A 161 9.25 -4.13 -10.97
CA TYR A 161 9.04 -3.99 -9.52
C TYR A 161 7.95 -2.93 -9.25
N PRO A 162 6.70 -3.23 -9.61
CA PRO A 162 5.62 -2.27 -9.46
C PRO A 162 5.33 -1.98 -7.97
N SER A 163 5.04 -0.71 -7.67
CA SER A 163 4.82 -0.23 -6.30
C SER A 163 3.84 0.94 -6.24
N GLU A 164 3.49 1.36 -5.03
CA GLU A 164 2.76 2.59 -4.72
C GLU A 164 1.41 2.71 -5.45
N LEU A 165 0.59 1.65 -5.36
CA LEU A 165 -0.76 1.68 -5.93
C LEU A 165 -1.62 2.72 -5.21
N CYS A 166 -2.19 3.65 -5.95
CA CYS A 166 -3.18 4.60 -5.47
C CYS A 166 -4.35 4.73 -6.45
N ILE A 167 -5.42 5.39 -6.02
CA ILE A 167 -6.65 5.54 -6.77
C ILE A 167 -7.08 7.02 -6.75
N ASN A 168 -7.71 7.49 -7.82
CA ASN A 168 -8.27 8.84 -7.86
C ASN A 168 -9.49 9.00 -6.94
N GLY A 169 -9.88 10.24 -6.65
CA GLY A 169 -11.02 10.53 -5.79
C GLY A 169 -12.38 10.03 -6.29
N ALA A 170 -12.52 9.75 -7.59
CA ALA A 170 -13.72 9.14 -8.16
C ALA A 170 -13.75 7.60 -7.98
N GLY A 171 -12.64 6.99 -7.56
CA GLY A 171 -12.53 5.56 -7.36
C GLY A 171 -12.60 4.74 -8.65
N ASP A 172 -12.18 5.31 -9.78
CA ASP A 172 -12.32 4.65 -11.09
C ASP A 172 -11.02 4.57 -11.91
N VAL A 173 -9.94 5.21 -11.45
CA VAL A 173 -8.63 5.20 -12.10
C VAL A 173 -7.55 4.89 -11.09
N LEU A 174 -6.79 3.86 -11.37
CA LEU A 174 -5.61 3.43 -10.63
C LEU A 174 -4.36 4.11 -11.18
N TYR A 175 -3.42 4.40 -10.29
CA TYR A 175 -2.07 4.83 -10.61
C TYR A 175 -1.09 4.01 -9.79
N PHE A 176 0.05 3.66 -10.37
CA PHE A 176 1.13 2.93 -9.70
C PHE A 176 2.46 3.21 -10.39
N ILE A 177 3.55 2.97 -9.69
CA ILE A 177 4.89 3.09 -10.23
C ILE A 177 5.26 1.78 -10.91
N ASN A 178 5.70 1.83 -12.19
CA ASN A 178 6.34 0.73 -12.90
C ASN A 178 7.12 1.31 -14.09
N ASP A 179 8.42 1.54 -13.91
CA ASP A 179 9.29 2.28 -14.84
C ASP A 179 8.70 3.63 -15.29
N GLY A 180 8.19 4.35 -14.31
CA GLY A 180 7.40 5.58 -14.47
C GLY A 180 6.06 5.47 -13.75
N ILE A 181 5.15 6.42 -13.96
CA ILE A 181 3.83 6.40 -13.36
C ILE A 181 2.81 5.86 -14.36
N CYS A 182 2.32 4.68 -14.10
CA CYS A 182 1.29 4.02 -14.87
C CYS A 182 -0.10 4.50 -14.48
N LYS A 183 -1.05 4.44 -15.44
CA LYS A 183 -2.47 4.76 -15.25
C LYS A 183 -3.33 3.64 -15.82
N MET A 184 -4.36 3.23 -15.10
CA MET A 184 -5.25 2.16 -15.51
C MET A 184 -6.69 2.42 -15.04
N SER A 185 -7.68 2.24 -15.93
CA SER A 185 -9.08 2.23 -15.49
C SER A 185 -9.38 0.98 -14.68
N VAL A 186 -10.22 1.08 -13.64
CA VAL A 186 -10.70 -0.08 -12.86
C VAL A 186 -11.54 -1.06 -13.69
N THR A 187 -11.93 -0.67 -14.92
CA THR A 187 -12.66 -1.53 -15.87
C THR A 187 -11.78 -2.05 -17.01
N ALA A 188 -10.47 -1.77 -16.98
CA ALA A 188 -9.55 -2.24 -18.01
C ALA A 188 -9.46 -3.76 -18.04
N ALA A 189 -9.35 -4.33 -19.24
CA ALA A 189 -9.16 -5.77 -19.43
C ALA A 189 -7.68 -6.18 -19.40
N HIS A 190 -6.76 -5.22 -19.57
CA HIS A 190 -5.31 -5.46 -19.64
C HIS A 190 -4.57 -4.38 -18.86
N ALA A 191 -3.39 -4.74 -18.33
CA ALA A 191 -2.45 -3.79 -17.74
C ALA A 191 -2.00 -2.76 -18.80
N PRO A 192 -1.60 -1.54 -18.39
CA PRO A 192 -1.08 -0.54 -19.31
C PRO A 192 0.27 -1.00 -19.90
N VAL A 193 0.40 -0.88 -21.21
CA VAL A 193 1.64 -1.25 -21.95
C VAL A 193 2.73 -0.17 -21.79
N ARG A 194 2.33 1.05 -21.44
CA ARG A 194 3.23 2.20 -21.28
C ARG A 194 2.79 3.04 -20.10
N PRO A 195 3.74 3.62 -19.34
CA PRO A 195 3.41 4.57 -18.30
C PRO A 195 2.77 5.84 -18.89
N LEU A 196 1.88 6.47 -18.15
CA LEU A 196 1.34 7.80 -18.42
C LEU A 196 2.44 8.86 -18.34
N ILE A 197 3.34 8.72 -17.37
CA ILE A 197 4.52 9.56 -17.15
C ILE A 197 5.74 8.66 -17.24
N PRO A 198 6.43 8.63 -18.40
CA PRO A 198 7.63 7.81 -18.56
C PRO A 198 8.78 8.29 -17.66
N ASN A 199 9.59 7.37 -17.21
CA ASN A 199 10.79 7.67 -16.41
C ASN A 199 12.02 8.00 -17.28
N GLU A 200 11.87 8.98 -18.20
CA GLU A 200 12.90 9.34 -19.17
C GLU A 200 14.20 9.87 -18.53
N ARG A 201 14.11 10.45 -17.34
CA ARG A 201 15.25 11.03 -16.62
C ARG A 201 15.84 10.09 -15.56
N ARG A 202 15.37 8.86 -15.50
CA ARG A 202 15.74 7.87 -14.46
C ARG A 202 15.59 8.42 -13.04
N HIS A 203 14.49 9.12 -12.80
CA HIS A 203 14.11 9.54 -11.46
C HIS A 203 13.91 8.32 -10.56
N GLN A 204 14.30 8.44 -9.32
CA GLN A 204 13.99 7.44 -8.29
C GLN A 204 12.64 7.78 -7.66
N ILE A 205 11.55 7.62 -8.45
CA ILE A 205 10.21 7.85 -7.93
C ILE A 205 9.94 6.81 -6.84
N TYR A 206 9.88 7.30 -5.61
CA TYR A 206 9.80 6.49 -4.39
C TYR A 206 8.42 6.57 -3.73
N GLY A 207 7.69 7.65 -3.93
CA GLY A 207 6.34 7.82 -3.42
C GLY A 207 5.40 8.32 -4.51
N LEU A 208 4.15 7.91 -4.43
CA LEU A 208 3.09 8.32 -5.35
C LEU A 208 1.83 8.70 -4.59
N GLY A 209 1.19 9.78 -4.99
CA GLY A 209 -0.10 10.19 -4.46
C GLY A 209 -0.97 10.85 -5.50
N VAL A 210 -2.28 10.70 -5.37
CA VAL A 210 -3.26 11.38 -6.24
C VAL A 210 -4.21 12.18 -5.38
N GLY A 211 -4.26 13.48 -5.64
CA GLY A 211 -5.14 14.39 -4.91
C GLY A 211 -6.62 14.01 -5.11
N PRO A 212 -7.36 13.67 -4.05
CA PRO A 212 -8.72 13.11 -4.18
C PRO A 212 -9.72 14.10 -4.80
N THR A 213 -9.50 15.39 -4.61
CA THR A 213 -10.38 16.44 -5.16
C THR A 213 -9.80 17.06 -6.43
N SER A 214 -8.48 17.30 -6.45
CA SER A 214 -7.82 17.99 -7.58
C SER A 214 -7.48 17.07 -8.74
N GLY A 215 -7.37 15.77 -8.51
CA GLY A 215 -6.87 14.79 -9.48
C GLY A 215 -5.37 14.98 -9.83
N GLY A 216 -4.67 15.89 -9.15
CA GLY A 216 -3.24 16.09 -9.36
C GLY A 216 -2.45 14.85 -8.96
N ILE A 217 -1.49 14.45 -9.79
CA ILE A 217 -0.58 13.33 -9.54
C ILE A 217 0.70 13.88 -8.94
N TYR A 218 1.14 13.30 -7.83
CA TYR A 218 2.36 13.71 -7.11
C TYR A 218 3.32 12.55 -7.07
N GLY A 219 4.50 12.72 -7.69
CA GLY A 219 5.60 11.76 -7.65
C GLY A 219 6.73 12.29 -6.78
N GLY A 220 7.09 11.55 -5.74
CA GLY A 220 8.22 11.86 -4.88
C GLY A 220 9.49 11.20 -5.41
N ASP A 221 10.48 11.99 -5.80
CA ASP A 221 11.78 11.53 -6.29
C ASP A 221 12.80 11.55 -5.14
N ALA A 222 13.30 10.39 -4.77
CA ALA A 222 14.33 10.22 -3.74
C ALA A 222 15.75 10.53 -4.24
N ILE A 223 15.91 10.79 -5.53
CA ILE A 223 17.17 11.11 -6.23
C ILE A 223 18.21 9.98 -6.05
N ASP A 224 18.96 9.99 -4.95
CA ASP A 224 20.00 9.01 -4.63
C ASP A 224 19.84 8.41 -3.22
N PHE A 225 18.72 8.67 -2.54
CA PHE A 225 18.41 8.25 -1.18
C PHE A 225 19.27 8.91 -0.06
N GLU A 226 20.19 9.80 -0.41
CA GLU A 226 21.10 10.45 0.54
C GLU A 226 20.86 11.95 0.64
N GLN A 227 20.38 12.59 -0.42
CA GLN A 227 20.11 14.03 -0.47
C GLN A 227 18.60 14.35 -0.37
N PRO A 228 18.24 15.62 -0.12
CA PRO A 228 16.86 16.06 -0.18
C PRO A 228 16.22 15.75 -1.53
N GLY A 229 15.00 15.20 -1.50
CA GLY A 229 14.25 14.81 -2.68
C GLY A 229 13.48 15.95 -3.33
N VAL A 230 12.80 15.62 -4.40
CA VAL A 230 11.93 16.54 -5.14
C VAL A 230 10.55 15.91 -5.31
N VAL A 231 9.50 16.69 -5.13
CA VAL A 231 8.15 16.30 -5.52
C VAL A 231 7.80 16.97 -6.84
N TYR A 232 7.38 16.17 -7.79
CA TYR A 232 6.82 16.62 -9.07
C TYR A 232 5.31 16.51 -9.02
N ARG A 233 4.61 17.58 -9.41
CA ARG A 233 3.16 17.61 -9.55
C ARG A 233 2.77 17.64 -11.01
N TYR A 234 1.95 16.68 -11.42
CA TYR A 234 1.46 16.54 -12.77
C TYR A 234 -0.06 16.72 -12.84
N ARG A 235 -0.53 17.14 -13.98
CA ARG A 235 -1.93 17.14 -14.39
C ARG A 235 -2.15 16.03 -15.42
N ASP A 236 -3.08 15.15 -15.13
CA ASP A 236 -3.54 14.15 -16.09
C ASP A 236 -4.35 14.84 -17.21
N THR A 237 -3.93 14.66 -18.47
CA THR A 237 -4.61 15.20 -19.67
C THR A 237 -5.35 14.12 -20.47
N GLY A 238 -5.46 12.91 -19.88
CA GLY A 238 -6.12 11.73 -20.49
C GLY A 238 -5.12 10.71 -21.00
N GLN A 239 -4.43 10.99 -22.09
CA GLN A 239 -3.42 10.09 -22.69
C GLN A 239 -1.97 10.43 -22.31
N SER A 240 -1.76 11.58 -21.70
CA SER A 240 -0.46 12.05 -21.21
C SER A 240 -0.63 12.80 -19.90
N ALA A 241 0.47 13.26 -19.32
CA ALA A 241 0.44 14.17 -18.20
C ALA A 241 1.36 15.37 -18.43
N GLU A 242 0.97 16.51 -17.91
CA GLU A 242 1.75 17.75 -17.93
C GLU A 242 2.39 18.01 -16.58
N LEU A 243 3.68 18.30 -16.54
CA LEU A 243 4.34 18.78 -15.34
C LEU A 243 3.81 20.20 -15.03
N VAL A 244 3.18 20.34 -13.88
CA VAL A 244 2.62 21.63 -13.42
C VAL A 244 3.65 22.43 -12.66
N ASP A 245 4.29 21.79 -11.67
CA ASP A 245 5.41 22.36 -10.92
C ASP A 245 6.21 21.27 -10.20
N SER A 246 7.32 21.69 -9.55
CA SER A 246 8.13 20.82 -8.70
C SER A 246 8.69 21.62 -7.53
N PHE A 247 8.92 20.96 -6.39
CA PHE A 247 9.46 21.59 -5.20
C PHE A 247 10.35 20.65 -4.40
N GLY A 248 11.40 21.21 -3.79
CA GLY A 248 12.31 20.49 -2.92
C GLY A 248 11.62 20.10 -1.61
N VAL A 249 11.91 18.89 -1.13
CA VAL A 249 11.38 18.33 0.12
C VAL A 249 12.50 17.68 0.92
N GLY A 250 12.17 17.08 2.07
CA GLY A 250 13.10 16.24 2.82
C GLY A 250 13.55 15.01 2.04
N MET A 251 14.46 14.25 2.62
CA MET A 251 14.91 12.97 2.06
C MET A 251 13.74 11.97 1.99
N LEU A 252 13.76 11.09 1.00
CA LEU A 252 12.85 9.94 0.85
C LEU A 252 11.35 10.34 0.88
N PRO A 253 10.88 11.16 -0.06
CA PRO A 253 9.47 11.55 -0.13
C PRO A 253 8.61 10.33 -0.52
N SER A 254 8.12 9.58 0.48
CA SER A 254 7.45 8.28 0.30
C SER A 254 5.93 8.33 0.42
N ALA A 255 5.36 9.37 1.07
CA ALA A 255 3.93 9.39 1.33
C ALA A 255 3.34 10.80 1.17
N PHE A 256 2.07 10.85 0.77
CA PHE A 256 1.31 12.08 0.58
C PHE A 256 0.03 12.04 1.41
N ALA A 257 -0.25 13.14 2.12
CA ALA A 257 -1.51 13.36 2.80
C ALA A 257 -2.23 14.56 2.18
N PHE A 258 -3.51 14.39 1.91
CA PHE A 258 -4.36 15.42 1.31
C PHE A 258 -5.46 15.85 2.30
N LYS A 259 -5.77 17.18 2.27
CA LYS A 259 -6.86 17.76 3.05
C LYS A 259 -8.03 18.11 2.16
#